data_cb5305adf19e4f26222aae7b85492878
#
_entry.id   cb5305adf19e4f26222aae7b85492878
#
_cell.length_a   1.000
_cell.length_b   1.000
_cell.length_c   1.000
_cell.angle_alpha   90.00
_cell.angle_beta   90.00
_cell.angle_gamma   90.00
#
_symmetry.space_group_name_H-M   'P 1'
#
loop_
_entity.id
_entity.type
_entity.pdbx_description
1 polymer ?
#
loop_
_entity_poly.entity_id
_entity_poly.type
_entity_poly.pdbx_seq_one_letter_code
_entity_poly.pdbx_strand_id
1 'polypeptide(L)'
;MNKAAVNSDIYEKNSLDLRYVLYKYGEKLLQEPERLLQVKEFLYNSPELQHIYMIPKEEIEKGRFTICCGIAVKEEHVEKYSLKTNDYAGHYTAKPSVMGISRVPAKLSLMSEKSDDEVRQIMIGKHITYMKEHNFKVAGDVTGIVISKAYEDEEEMLYVLMCVPVTAK
;
A
#
# COMPACT_ATOMS: atom_id res chain seq x y z
N MET A 1 -18.67 -19.38 7.31
CA MET A 1 -17.19 -19.34 7.25
C MET A 1 -16.66 -19.35 8.68
N ASN A 2 -15.80 -20.29 9.04
CA ASN A 2 -15.31 -20.35 10.41
C ASN A 2 -14.15 -19.33 10.61
N LYS A 3 -13.91 -18.91 11.86
CA LYS A 3 -12.88 -17.92 12.21
C LYS A 3 -11.48 -18.34 11.75
N ALA A 4 -11.15 -19.62 11.79
CA ALA A 4 -9.83 -20.12 11.39
C ALA A 4 -9.57 -19.94 9.89
N ALA A 5 -10.60 -20.10 9.04
CA ALA A 5 -10.48 -19.88 7.61
C ALA A 5 -10.29 -18.40 7.25
N VAL A 6 -10.92 -17.48 8.01
CA VAL A 6 -10.79 -16.02 7.80
C VAL A 6 -9.41 -15.54 8.21
N ASN A 7 -8.83 -16.10 9.29
CA ASN A 7 -7.51 -15.69 9.78
C ASN A 7 -6.35 -16.38 9.05
N SER A 8 -6.61 -17.42 8.25
CA SER A 8 -5.57 -18.18 7.54
C SER A 8 -4.93 -17.40 6.38
N ASP A 9 -5.54 -16.28 5.97
CA ASP A 9 -5.01 -15.44 4.90
C ASP A 9 -4.09 -14.31 5.41
N ILE A 10 -3.88 -14.21 6.72
CA ILE A 10 -2.92 -13.29 7.32
C ILE A 10 -1.66 -14.05 7.70
N TYR A 11 -0.51 -13.54 7.30
CA TYR A 11 0.78 -14.20 7.53
C TYR A 11 1.90 -13.19 7.72
N GLU A 12 3.04 -13.66 8.21
CA GLU A 12 4.25 -12.86 8.40
C GLU A 12 5.24 -13.17 7.28
N LYS A 13 5.77 -12.14 6.66
CA LYS A 13 6.78 -12.25 5.62
C LYS A 13 7.50 -10.91 5.46
N ASN A 14 8.73 -10.92 4.97
CA ASN A 14 9.38 -9.68 4.57
C ASN A 14 8.66 -9.09 3.36
N SER A 15 8.41 -7.78 3.41
CA SER A 15 7.89 -7.04 2.26
C SER A 15 8.92 -6.97 1.15
N LEU A 16 8.49 -6.48 -0.02
CA LEU A 16 9.39 -6.31 -1.16
C LEU A 16 10.17 -5.00 -1.04
N ASP A 17 11.39 -5.00 -1.59
CA ASP A 17 12.10 -3.75 -1.87
C ASP A 17 11.47 -3.11 -3.10
N LEU A 18 11.01 -1.88 -2.95
CA LEU A 18 10.33 -1.14 -4.01
C LEU A 18 11.00 0.21 -4.24
N ARG A 19 11.03 0.61 -5.51
CA ARG A 19 11.27 1.98 -5.88
C ARG A 19 9.93 2.56 -6.35
N TYR A 20 9.49 3.65 -5.73
CA TYR A 20 8.13 4.15 -5.95
C TYR A 20 8.12 5.66 -6.20
N VAL A 21 7.03 6.12 -6.80
CA VAL A 21 6.71 7.55 -6.89
C VAL A 21 5.24 7.73 -6.54
N LEU A 22 4.96 8.66 -5.62
CA LEU A 22 3.60 8.99 -5.23
C LEU A 22 3.09 10.13 -6.09
N TYR A 23 1.88 10.02 -6.59
CA TYR A 23 1.23 11.07 -7.39
C TYR A 23 -0.03 11.62 -6.71
N LYS A 24 -0.46 11.01 -5.61
CA LYS A 24 -1.63 11.46 -4.86
C LYS A 24 -1.43 11.27 -3.36
N TYR A 25 -1.70 12.31 -2.59
CA TYR A 25 -1.69 12.30 -1.14
C TYR A 25 -3.08 12.69 -0.64
N GLY A 26 -3.85 11.72 -0.12
CA GLY A 26 -5.26 11.90 0.18
C GLY A 26 -6.02 12.30 -1.08
N GLU A 27 -6.70 13.43 -1.08
CA GLU A 27 -7.40 13.95 -2.25
C GLU A 27 -6.52 14.84 -3.12
N LYS A 28 -5.34 15.21 -2.64
CA LYS A 28 -4.44 16.14 -3.31
C LYS A 28 -3.59 15.43 -4.37
N LEU A 29 -3.69 15.91 -5.60
CA LEU A 29 -2.82 15.47 -6.69
C LEU A 29 -1.50 16.23 -6.64
N LEU A 30 -0.40 15.49 -6.71
CA LEU A 30 0.96 16.04 -6.69
C LEU A 30 1.45 16.15 -8.13
N GLN A 31 1.45 17.37 -8.66
CA GLN A 31 1.66 17.64 -10.08
C GLN A 31 2.98 18.38 -10.39
N GLU A 32 3.98 18.24 -9.55
CA GLU A 32 5.30 18.80 -9.83
C GLU A 32 5.89 18.17 -11.12
N PRO A 33 6.48 18.99 -12.03
CA PRO A 33 6.99 18.48 -13.31
C PRO A 33 7.98 17.33 -13.19
N GLU A 34 8.90 17.41 -12.24
CA GLU A 34 9.89 16.35 -12.00
C GLU A 34 9.26 15.07 -11.47
N ARG A 35 8.18 15.18 -10.69
CA ARG A 35 7.40 14.03 -10.23
C ARG A 35 6.71 13.34 -11.39
N LEU A 36 6.13 14.12 -12.29
CA LEU A 36 5.49 13.58 -13.50
C LEU A 36 6.51 12.91 -14.43
N LEU A 37 7.71 13.43 -14.53
CA LEU A 37 8.79 12.78 -15.28
C LEU A 37 9.11 11.40 -14.70
N GLN A 38 9.18 11.28 -13.38
CA GLN A 38 9.45 10.00 -12.72
C GLN A 38 8.31 9.00 -12.94
N VAL A 39 7.07 9.47 -12.88
CA VAL A 39 5.88 8.63 -13.15
C VAL A 39 5.97 8.09 -14.59
N LYS A 40 6.27 8.97 -15.57
CA LYS A 40 6.38 8.58 -16.98
C LYS A 40 7.52 7.59 -17.21
N GLU A 41 8.66 7.80 -16.55
CA GLU A 41 9.79 6.89 -16.67
C GLU A 41 9.40 5.46 -16.27
N PHE A 42 8.78 5.29 -15.12
CA PHE A 42 8.33 3.98 -14.65
C PHE A 42 7.21 3.42 -15.52
N LEU A 43 6.25 4.27 -15.90
CA LEU A 43 5.09 3.85 -16.68
C LEU A 43 5.47 3.34 -18.06
N TYR A 44 6.40 4.01 -18.74
CA TYR A 44 6.74 3.69 -20.13
C TYR A 44 7.91 2.72 -20.28
N ASN A 45 8.78 2.63 -19.28
CA ASN A 45 10.03 1.88 -19.41
C ASN A 45 10.15 0.65 -18.51
N SER A 46 9.20 0.44 -17.61
CA SER A 46 9.16 -0.76 -16.79
C SER A 46 8.17 -1.78 -17.36
N PRO A 47 8.60 -3.02 -17.64
CA PRO A 47 7.68 -4.07 -18.10
C PRO A 47 6.74 -4.57 -17.00
N GLU A 48 7.12 -4.39 -15.73
CA GLU A 48 6.32 -4.80 -14.57
C GLU A 48 6.11 -3.62 -13.65
N LEU A 49 4.96 -2.98 -13.79
CA LEU A 49 4.56 -1.84 -12.98
C LEU A 49 3.47 -2.26 -12.01
N GLN A 50 3.57 -1.77 -10.78
CA GLN A 50 2.56 -2.02 -9.76
C GLN A 50 1.92 -0.72 -9.32
N HIS A 51 0.59 -0.72 -9.16
CA HIS A 51 -0.13 0.36 -8.50
C HIS A 51 -0.09 0.11 -7.01
N ILE A 52 0.27 1.14 -6.26
CA ILE A 52 0.43 1.01 -4.81
C ILE A 52 -0.37 2.05 -4.05
N TYR A 53 -0.71 1.66 -2.83
CA TYR A 53 -1.12 2.58 -1.77
C TYR A 53 0.00 2.66 -0.73
N MET A 54 0.10 3.80 -0.07
CA MET A 54 1.02 3.98 1.05
C MET A 54 0.32 4.78 2.13
N ILE A 55 0.40 4.31 3.37
CA ILE A 55 -0.12 5.02 4.53
C ILE A 55 1.08 5.31 5.44
N PRO A 56 1.47 6.58 5.60
CA PRO A 56 2.61 6.95 6.43
C PRO A 56 2.40 6.50 7.88
N LYS A 57 3.43 5.92 8.47
CA LYS A 57 3.43 5.52 9.87
C LYS A 57 3.08 6.69 10.79
N GLU A 58 3.64 7.86 10.49
CA GLU A 58 3.38 9.09 11.24
C GLU A 58 1.89 9.43 11.31
N GLU A 59 1.17 9.28 10.20
CA GLU A 59 -0.27 9.53 10.15
C GLU A 59 -1.04 8.53 11.01
N ILE A 60 -0.65 7.27 10.96
CA ILE A 60 -1.27 6.21 11.78
C ILE A 60 -1.08 6.52 13.27
N GLU A 61 0.11 6.92 13.67
CA GLU A 61 0.43 7.26 15.05
C GLU A 61 -0.38 8.47 15.57
N LYS A 62 -0.74 9.39 14.66
CA LYS A 62 -1.58 10.55 14.98
C LYS A 62 -3.08 10.25 14.93
N GLY A 63 -3.46 9.00 14.72
CA GLY A 63 -4.86 8.59 14.62
C GLY A 63 -5.53 8.97 13.31
N ARG A 64 -4.74 9.36 12.31
CA ARG A 64 -5.23 9.67 10.96
C ARG A 64 -4.91 8.52 10.01
N PHE A 65 -5.70 8.39 8.96
CA PHE A 65 -5.49 7.32 7.99
C PHE A 65 -5.49 7.88 6.56
N THR A 66 -4.44 8.65 6.25
CA THR A 66 -4.28 9.30 4.95
C THR A 66 -3.65 8.33 3.95
N ILE A 67 -4.37 8.06 2.86
CA ILE A 67 -3.91 7.16 1.82
C ILE A 67 -3.16 7.96 0.75
N CYS A 68 -1.93 7.57 0.48
CA CYS A 68 -1.17 8.05 -0.66
C CYS A 68 -1.26 7.00 -1.77
N CYS A 69 -1.32 7.45 -3.01
CA CYS A 69 -1.36 6.57 -4.18
C CYS A 69 -0.16 6.81 -5.07
N GLY A 70 0.33 5.76 -5.68
CA GLY A 70 1.45 5.87 -6.60
C GLY A 70 1.65 4.63 -7.45
N ILE A 71 2.81 4.58 -8.06
CA ILE A 71 3.26 3.42 -8.82
C ILE A 71 4.63 3.00 -8.30
N ALA A 72 4.93 1.73 -8.44
CA ALA A 72 6.19 1.16 -7.97
C ALA A 72 6.72 0.10 -8.91
N VAL A 73 8.03 -0.07 -8.87
CA VAL A 73 8.73 -1.17 -9.51
C VAL A 73 9.57 -1.87 -8.43
N LYS A 74 9.88 -3.14 -8.64
CA LYS A 74 10.83 -3.81 -7.74
C LYS A 74 12.18 -3.11 -7.85
N GLU A 75 12.88 -2.94 -6.73
CA GLU A 75 14.19 -2.28 -6.70
C GLU A 75 15.18 -2.92 -7.68
N GLU A 76 15.18 -4.25 -7.79
CA GLU A 76 16.04 -4.97 -8.74
C GLU A 76 15.76 -4.63 -10.20
N HIS A 77 14.56 -4.13 -10.53
CA HIS A 77 14.19 -3.74 -11.88
C HIS A 77 14.79 -2.40 -12.29
N VAL A 78 15.14 -1.55 -11.33
CA VAL A 78 15.75 -0.24 -11.63
C VAL A 78 17.05 -0.44 -12.40
N GLU A 79 17.91 -1.34 -11.94
CA GLU A 79 19.17 -1.66 -12.64
C GLU A 79 18.91 -2.53 -13.86
N LYS A 80 18.09 -3.58 -13.71
CA LYS A 80 17.82 -4.55 -14.78
C LYS A 80 17.30 -3.89 -16.06
N TYR A 81 16.44 -2.89 -15.93
CA TYR A 81 15.83 -2.20 -17.06
C TYR A 81 16.39 -0.78 -17.29
N SER A 82 17.49 -0.45 -16.60
CA SER A 82 18.15 0.85 -16.69
C SER A 82 17.17 2.03 -16.49
N LEU A 83 16.30 1.92 -15.51
CA LEU A 83 15.33 2.95 -15.21
C LEU A 83 16.01 4.17 -14.59
N LYS A 84 15.65 5.36 -15.04
CA LYS A 84 16.13 6.61 -14.48
C LYS A 84 15.34 6.95 -13.24
N THR A 85 16.02 7.46 -12.20
CA THR A 85 15.38 7.90 -10.98
C THR A 85 15.81 9.31 -10.64
N ASN A 86 14.87 10.12 -10.20
CA ASN A 86 15.12 11.46 -9.65
C ASN A 86 14.75 11.50 -8.15
N ASP A 87 14.81 12.69 -7.56
CA ASP A 87 14.59 12.86 -6.12
C ASP A 87 13.15 12.52 -5.66
N TYR A 88 12.21 12.39 -6.61
CA TYR A 88 10.84 11.98 -6.30
C TYR A 88 10.64 10.47 -6.24
N ALA A 89 11.65 9.70 -6.64
CA ALA A 89 11.61 8.25 -6.51
C ALA A 89 12.02 7.85 -5.08
N GLY A 90 11.06 7.38 -4.31
CA GLY A 90 11.32 6.87 -2.96
C GLY A 90 11.79 5.43 -2.99
N HIS A 91 12.54 5.03 -1.98
CA HIS A 91 12.96 3.64 -1.80
C HIS A 91 12.26 3.06 -0.57
N TYR A 92 11.49 2.00 -0.77
CA TYR A 92 10.86 1.25 0.31
C TYR A 92 11.67 -0.03 0.53
N THR A 93 12.37 -0.09 1.67
CA THR A 93 13.22 -1.22 2.02
C THR A 93 12.38 -2.36 2.61
N ALA A 94 12.66 -3.59 2.21
CA ALA A 94 12.00 -4.78 2.75
C ALA A 94 12.08 -4.81 4.28
N LYS A 95 10.97 -5.15 4.92
CA LYS A 95 10.83 -5.21 6.38
C LYS A 95 9.98 -6.40 6.79
N PRO A 96 10.24 -6.98 7.99
CA PRO A 96 9.30 -7.96 8.54
C PRO A 96 7.91 -7.33 8.66
N SER A 97 6.93 -7.99 8.07
CA SER A 97 5.59 -7.42 7.93
C SER A 97 4.51 -8.46 8.18
N VAL A 98 3.36 -7.96 8.62
CA VAL A 98 2.11 -8.72 8.62
C VAL A 98 1.43 -8.41 7.29
N MET A 99 1.15 -9.45 6.53
CA MET A 99 0.63 -9.36 5.17
C MET A 99 -0.71 -10.06 5.04
N GLY A 100 -1.55 -9.52 4.17
CA GLY A 100 -2.83 -10.12 3.84
C GLY A 100 -3.58 -9.27 2.83
N ILE A 101 -4.50 -9.90 2.12
CA ILE A 101 -5.28 -9.24 1.07
C ILE A 101 -6.50 -8.56 1.68
N SER A 102 -6.68 -7.28 1.35
CA SER A 102 -7.86 -6.49 1.72
C SER A 102 -8.67 -6.19 0.47
N ARG A 103 -9.99 -6.20 0.63
CA ARG A 103 -10.94 -5.85 -0.41
C ARG A 103 -11.33 -4.39 -0.21
N VAL A 104 -11.02 -3.55 -1.18
CA VAL A 104 -11.12 -2.09 -1.06
C VAL A 104 -11.95 -1.52 -2.20
N PRO A 105 -12.88 -0.57 -1.95
CA PRO A 105 -13.57 0.13 -3.03
C PRO A 105 -12.57 0.81 -3.97
N ALA A 106 -12.74 0.65 -5.28
CA ALA A 106 -11.84 1.24 -6.26
C ALA A 106 -11.95 2.77 -6.31
N LYS A 107 -13.14 3.30 -6.01
CA LYS A 107 -13.37 4.75 -5.99
C LYS A 107 -12.92 5.34 -4.67
N LEU A 108 -11.87 6.13 -4.69
CA LEU A 108 -11.35 6.82 -3.50
C LEU A 108 -12.39 7.79 -2.89
N SER A 109 -13.31 8.32 -3.71
CA SER A 109 -14.41 9.17 -3.21
C SER A 109 -15.28 8.45 -2.19
N LEU A 110 -15.46 7.13 -2.33
CA LEU A 110 -16.20 6.33 -1.36
C LEU A 110 -15.45 6.17 -0.04
N MET A 111 -14.13 6.26 -0.08
CA MET A 111 -13.29 6.20 1.12
C MET A 111 -13.23 7.55 1.84
N SER A 112 -13.25 8.66 1.11
CA SER A 112 -13.17 10.00 1.69
C SER A 112 -14.39 10.37 2.53
N GLU A 113 -15.54 9.73 2.29
CA GLU A 113 -16.76 9.93 3.07
C GLU A 113 -16.75 9.16 4.40
N LYS A 114 -15.78 8.29 4.60
CA LYS A 114 -15.67 7.43 5.79
C LYS A 114 -14.75 8.05 6.83
N SER A 115 -14.98 7.69 8.11
CA SER A 115 -14.08 8.09 9.17
C SER A 115 -12.72 7.38 9.02
N ASP A 116 -11.70 7.92 9.68
CA ASP A 116 -10.36 7.29 9.70
C ASP A 116 -10.42 5.87 10.26
N ASP A 117 -11.24 5.63 11.27
CA ASP A 117 -11.42 4.28 11.85
C ASP A 117 -12.03 3.31 10.84
N GLU A 118 -13.03 3.74 10.08
CA GLU A 118 -13.65 2.91 9.05
C GLU A 118 -12.68 2.58 7.93
N VAL A 119 -11.90 3.57 7.48
CA VAL A 119 -10.88 3.38 6.43
C VAL A 119 -9.81 2.40 6.92
N ARG A 120 -9.32 2.58 8.15
CA ARG A 120 -8.34 1.69 8.76
C ARG A 120 -8.87 0.25 8.80
N GLN A 121 -10.13 0.06 9.20
CA GLN A 121 -10.74 -1.26 9.28
C GLN A 121 -10.83 -1.92 7.91
N ILE A 122 -11.19 -1.17 6.87
CA ILE A 122 -11.26 -1.68 5.49
C ILE A 122 -9.87 -2.07 4.99
N MET A 123 -8.88 -1.23 5.21
CA MET A 123 -7.53 -1.42 4.65
C MET A 123 -6.71 -2.47 5.41
N ILE A 124 -6.69 -2.41 6.73
CA ILE A 124 -5.80 -3.24 7.55
C ILE A 124 -6.47 -3.82 8.81
N GLY A 125 -7.79 -3.94 8.84
CA GLY A 125 -8.50 -4.43 10.04
C GLY A 125 -8.03 -5.80 10.50
N LYS A 126 -7.90 -6.76 9.58
CA LYS A 126 -7.42 -8.11 9.89
C LYS A 126 -5.95 -8.10 10.38
N HIS A 127 -5.15 -7.23 9.80
CA HIS A 127 -3.75 -7.06 10.19
C HIS A 127 -3.63 -6.57 11.62
N ILE A 128 -4.45 -5.58 12.00
CA ILE A 128 -4.47 -5.03 13.37
C ILE A 128 -4.86 -6.11 14.37
N THR A 129 -5.87 -6.92 14.06
CA THR A 129 -6.28 -8.03 14.92
C THR A 129 -5.15 -9.02 15.14
N TYR A 130 -4.48 -9.42 14.04
CA TYR A 130 -3.32 -10.30 14.11
C TYR A 130 -2.19 -9.70 14.97
N MET A 131 -1.90 -8.40 14.77
CA MET A 131 -0.88 -7.71 15.53
C MET A 131 -1.16 -7.68 17.03
N LYS A 132 -2.42 -7.47 17.42
CA LYS A 132 -2.83 -7.50 18.84
C LYS A 132 -2.64 -8.89 19.43
N GLU A 133 -3.02 -9.92 18.70
CA GLU A 133 -2.87 -11.32 19.15
C GLU A 133 -1.40 -11.73 19.31
N HIS A 134 -0.50 -11.15 18.54
CA HIS A 134 0.92 -11.47 18.55
C HIS A 134 1.79 -10.43 19.25
N ASN A 135 1.16 -9.43 19.86
CA ASN A 135 1.86 -8.35 20.57
C ASN A 135 2.87 -7.59 19.69
N PHE A 136 2.43 -7.24 18.49
CA PHE A 136 3.22 -6.44 17.53
C PHE A 136 2.80 -4.97 17.55
N LYS A 137 3.72 -4.10 17.15
CA LYS A 137 3.44 -2.69 16.88
C LYS A 137 3.88 -2.33 15.47
N VAL A 138 3.29 -1.28 14.90
CA VAL A 138 3.66 -0.76 13.57
C VAL A 138 5.10 -0.23 13.62
N ALA A 139 5.92 -0.67 12.68
CA ALA A 139 7.35 -0.33 12.63
C ALA A 139 7.76 0.49 11.39
N GLY A 140 6.83 0.80 10.50
CA GLY A 140 7.13 1.56 9.29
C GLY A 140 5.87 1.91 8.52
N ASP A 141 6.06 2.55 7.37
CA ASP A 141 4.96 2.91 6.50
C ASP A 141 4.26 1.66 5.98
N VAL A 142 2.93 1.71 5.95
CA VAL A 142 2.10 0.62 5.43
C VAL A 142 2.04 0.75 3.91
N THR A 143 2.25 -0.36 3.19
CA THR A 143 2.12 -0.39 1.74
C THR A 143 1.02 -1.33 1.33
N GLY A 144 0.38 -1.02 0.20
CA GLY A 144 -0.59 -1.91 -0.43
C GLY A 144 -0.26 -2.05 -1.91
N ILE A 145 -0.24 -3.28 -2.40
CA ILE A 145 0.02 -3.58 -3.81
C ILE A 145 -1.29 -4.08 -4.41
N VAL A 146 -1.78 -3.38 -5.43
CA VAL A 146 -3.01 -3.79 -6.12
C VAL A 146 -2.74 -5.06 -6.92
N ILE A 147 -3.42 -6.15 -6.56
CA ILE A 147 -3.24 -7.46 -7.19
C ILE A 147 -4.27 -7.68 -8.31
N SER A 148 -5.52 -7.35 -8.04
CA SER A 148 -6.59 -7.58 -9.00
C SER A 148 -7.75 -6.62 -8.77
N LYS A 149 -8.66 -6.61 -9.73
CA LYS A 149 -9.85 -5.78 -9.73
C LYS A 149 -11.04 -6.65 -10.12
N ALA A 150 -12.17 -6.44 -9.45
CA ALA A 150 -13.41 -7.15 -9.73
C ALA A 150 -14.60 -6.22 -9.63
N TYR A 151 -15.65 -6.52 -10.37
CA TYR A 151 -16.91 -5.81 -10.28
C TYR A 151 -17.85 -6.69 -9.46
N GLU A 152 -18.19 -6.25 -8.25
CA GLU A 152 -19.00 -7.01 -7.30
C GLU A 152 -20.05 -6.10 -6.68
N ASP A 153 -21.28 -6.60 -6.54
CA ASP A 153 -22.40 -5.87 -5.93
C ASP A 153 -22.61 -4.48 -6.55
N GLU A 154 -22.52 -4.42 -7.89
CA GLU A 154 -22.65 -3.19 -8.68
C GLU A 154 -21.54 -2.17 -8.42
N GLU A 155 -20.43 -2.59 -7.84
CA GLU A 155 -19.31 -1.74 -7.45
C GLU A 155 -17.97 -2.33 -7.88
N GLU A 156 -17.06 -1.46 -8.31
CA GLU A 156 -15.69 -1.88 -8.64
C GLU A 156 -14.88 -2.00 -7.36
N MET A 157 -14.30 -3.19 -7.14
CA MET A 157 -13.49 -3.48 -5.96
C MET A 157 -12.07 -3.82 -6.36
N LEU A 158 -11.12 -3.41 -5.53
CA LEU A 158 -9.72 -3.78 -5.67
C LEU A 158 -9.35 -4.79 -4.59
N TYR A 159 -8.55 -5.77 -4.98
CA TYR A 159 -7.89 -6.69 -4.05
C TYR A 159 -6.46 -6.23 -3.88
N VAL A 160 -6.11 -5.82 -2.67
CA VAL A 160 -4.85 -5.16 -2.37
C VAL A 160 -4.09 -5.97 -1.32
N LEU A 161 -2.86 -6.35 -1.66
CA LEU A 161 -1.97 -6.99 -0.68
C LEU A 161 -1.42 -5.90 0.24
N MET A 162 -1.98 -5.82 1.44
CA MET A 162 -1.54 -4.86 2.44
C MET A 162 -0.41 -5.43 3.27
N CYS A 163 0.65 -4.64 3.42
CA CYS A 163 1.86 -5.01 4.14
C CYS A 163 2.07 -4.01 5.28
N VAL A 164 1.95 -4.49 6.51
CA VAL A 164 2.14 -3.66 7.70
C VAL A 164 3.47 -4.05 8.36
N PRO A 165 4.52 -3.21 8.26
CA PRO A 165 5.78 -3.46 8.94
C PRO A 165 5.57 -3.52 10.45
N VAL A 166 6.16 -4.52 11.10
CA VAL A 166 5.93 -4.77 12.53
C VAL A 166 7.22 -5.05 13.27
N THR A 167 7.17 -4.76 14.57
CA THR A 167 8.19 -5.17 15.52
C THR A 167 7.52 -5.57 16.82
N ALA A 168 8.16 -6.42 17.61
CA ALA A 168 7.64 -6.81 18.92
C ALA A 168 7.54 -5.58 19.83
N LYS A 169 6.48 -5.54 20.60
CA LYS A 169 6.30 -4.50 21.63
C LYS A 169 7.27 -4.69 22.78
#